data_d8947bb39b750e6139cbcb9b2bbe22d6
#
_entry.id   d8947bb39b750e6139cbcb9b2bbe22d6
#
_cell.length_a   1.000
_cell.length_b   1.000
_cell.length_c   1.000
_cell.angle_alpha   90.00
_cell.angle_beta   90.00
_cell.angle_gamma   90.00
#
_symmetry.space_group_name_H-M   'P 1'
#
loop_
_entity.id
_entity.type
_entity.pdbx_description
1 polymer ?
#
loop_
_entity_poly.entity_id
_entity_poly.type
_entity_poly.pdbx_seq_one_letter_code
_entity_poly.pdbx_strand_id
1 'polypeptide(L)'
;MDSQEKSLELENEKNAEVTPTQAAADNAEAQEKVETTEAAADTTATPAEEKAEPKKIYKSKAEVVERIKEIAHAEEVPQKDEVEFLKTIFYKLHFAEREAEMKAYLDNGGDPAAYQVQPDADEDAFKAEMAIIKERRAKQFEEQEKLKQENLKKKLDIIEKIKAMATSPEE
;
A
#
# COMPACT_ATOMS: atom_id res chain seq x y z
N MET A 1 24.12 -0.09 63.98
CA MET A 1 24.92 -1.04 63.25
C MET A 1 24.54 -0.83 61.79
N ASP A 2 25.22 0.09 61.13
CA ASP A 2 26.37 -0.08 60.25
C ASP A 2 25.98 -0.92 59.05
N SER A 3 26.14 -0.60 57.86
CA SER A 3 27.13 0.17 57.16
C SER A 3 26.80 0.17 55.70
N GLN A 4 27.04 1.29 55.09
CA GLN A 4 27.84 1.54 53.87
C GLN A 4 27.18 1.15 52.54
N GLU A 5 26.82 2.17 51.84
CA GLU A 5 27.66 2.96 50.90
C GLU A 5 28.48 2.07 49.97
N LYS A 6 28.15 2.17 48.70
CA LYS A 6 29.18 2.51 47.74
C LYS A 6 28.56 2.78 46.34
N SER A 7 28.53 4.03 46.03
CA SER A 7 28.84 4.64 44.75
C SER A 7 29.59 3.77 43.76
N LEU A 8 29.10 3.74 42.55
CA LEU A 8 29.98 3.67 41.38
C LEU A 8 29.39 4.57 40.30
N GLU A 9 29.86 5.79 40.31
CA GLU A 9 30.05 6.62 39.14
C GLU A 9 30.94 5.86 38.19
N LEU A 10 30.55 5.83 36.94
CA LEU A 10 31.49 5.73 35.88
C LEU A 10 30.96 6.47 34.68
N GLU A 11 31.54 7.63 34.55
CA GLU A 11 31.72 8.42 33.37
C GLU A 11 31.86 7.57 32.10
N ASN A 12 31.13 7.93 31.10
CA ASN A 12 31.71 7.90 29.78
C ASN A 12 31.25 9.12 28.98
N GLU A 13 32.02 10.15 29.10
CA GLU A 13 32.17 11.20 28.11
C GLU A 13 32.77 10.64 26.84
N LYS A 14 32.37 11.30 25.79
CA LYS A 14 32.96 11.39 24.46
C LYS A 14 32.33 10.48 23.40
N ASN A 15 31.57 11.09 22.54
CA ASN A 15 32.14 11.52 21.28
C ASN A 15 31.14 12.28 20.41
N ALA A 16 31.52 13.52 20.12
CA ALA A 16 31.68 14.18 18.83
C ALA A 16 30.38 14.41 18.04
N GLU A 17 29.87 15.59 18.13
CA GLU A 17 29.99 16.70 17.19
C GLU A 17 30.27 16.24 15.72
N VAL A 18 29.25 16.20 14.92
CA VAL A 18 29.37 16.41 13.50
C VAL A 18 28.29 17.37 13.05
N THR A 19 28.72 18.58 12.80
CA THR A 19 28.01 19.70 12.20
C THR A 19 27.43 19.35 10.81
N PRO A 20 26.33 20.00 10.44
CA PRO A 20 25.77 19.85 9.11
C PRO A 20 26.53 20.68 8.09
N THR A 21 27.02 20.05 7.06
CA THR A 21 27.51 20.75 5.90
C THR A 21 26.36 20.96 4.91
N GLN A 22 26.00 22.21 4.76
CA GLN A 22 25.25 22.73 3.63
C GLN A 22 25.96 22.37 2.32
N ALA A 23 25.20 21.84 1.42
CA ALA A 23 25.45 22.05 0.00
C ALA A 23 24.12 22.39 -0.65
N ALA A 24 23.97 23.68 -0.83
CA ALA A 24 23.00 24.26 -1.73
C ALA A 24 23.50 24.11 -3.16
N ALA A 25 22.55 24.21 -4.03
CA ALA A 25 22.62 24.70 -5.39
C ALA A 25 22.77 23.68 -6.52
N ASP A 26 21.87 23.95 -7.38
CA ASP A 26 21.88 23.94 -8.83
C ASP A 26 21.42 22.64 -9.49
N ASN A 27 20.28 22.72 -10.11
CA ASN A 27 20.25 23.03 -11.52
C ASN A 27 18.84 23.26 -12.04
N ALA A 28 18.77 24.40 -12.69
CA ALA A 28 17.71 24.89 -13.52
C ALA A 28 17.56 24.07 -14.81
N GLU A 29 16.34 24.14 -15.35
CA GLU A 29 15.96 24.20 -16.77
C GLU A 29 16.69 23.29 -17.77
N ALA A 30 15.90 22.41 -18.35
CA ALA A 30 15.94 22.18 -19.78
C ALA A 30 14.55 21.82 -20.31
N GLN A 31 13.85 22.82 -20.76
CA GLN A 31 12.88 22.71 -21.85
C GLN A 31 13.68 22.49 -23.14
N GLU A 32 13.30 21.51 -23.93
CA GLU A 32 13.27 21.59 -25.40
C GLU A 32 12.72 20.27 -25.94
N LYS A 33 11.55 20.34 -26.51
CA LYS A 33 11.18 20.57 -27.90
C LYS A 33 10.92 19.26 -28.65
N VAL A 34 9.66 19.18 -28.97
CA VAL A 34 8.97 18.42 -30.01
C VAL A 34 9.85 18.17 -31.25
N GLU A 35 9.87 16.92 -31.73
CA GLU A 35 9.81 16.70 -33.16
C GLU A 35 9.21 15.33 -33.51
N THR A 36 8.14 15.43 -34.24
CA THR A 36 7.40 14.42 -35.00
C THR A 36 8.28 13.70 -35.99
N THR A 37 8.20 12.39 -36.04
CA THR A 37 8.27 11.65 -37.31
C THR A 37 7.38 10.41 -37.25
N GLU A 38 6.45 10.42 -38.15
CA GLU A 38 5.59 9.39 -38.66
C GLU A 38 6.41 8.31 -39.38
N ALA A 39 6.15 7.04 -39.09
CA ALA A 39 6.17 5.99 -40.11
C ALA A 39 5.50 4.70 -39.59
N ALA A 40 4.54 4.27 -40.36
CA ALA A 40 3.70 3.10 -40.24
C ALA A 40 4.45 1.76 -40.26
N ALA A 41 3.90 0.77 -39.52
CA ALA A 41 3.57 -0.56 -40.05
C ALA A 41 2.97 -1.44 -38.96
N ASP A 42 1.70 -1.66 -39.07
CA ASP A 42 0.98 -2.95 -39.06
C ASP A 42 1.59 -4.09 -38.25
N THR A 43 0.96 -4.44 -37.14
CA THR A 43 0.67 -5.82 -36.78
C THR A 43 -0.46 -5.88 -35.74
N THR A 44 -1.56 -6.44 -36.17
CA THR A 44 -2.69 -6.94 -35.41
C THR A 44 -2.28 -7.69 -34.15
N ALA A 45 -2.51 -7.06 -33.00
CA ALA A 45 -2.79 -7.77 -31.77
C ALA A 45 -3.87 -6.97 -31.04
N THR A 46 -5.04 -7.53 -30.99
CA THR A 46 -6.18 -7.03 -30.26
C THR A 46 -5.80 -6.89 -28.78
N PRO A 47 -5.74 -5.69 -28.22
CA PRO A 47 -5.75 -5.55 -26.78
C PRO A 47 -7.19 -5.77 -26.34
N ALA A 48 -7.38 -6.68 -25.40
CA ALA A 48 -8.58 -6.70 -24.61
C ALA A 48 -8.82 -5.26 -24.11
N GLU A 49 -9.92 -4.67 -24.53
CA GLU A 49 -10.42 -3.42 -23.99
C GLU A 49 -10.69 -3.65 -22.49
N GLU A 50 -9.68 -3.42 -21.69
CA GLU A 50 -9.86 -3.11 -20.30
C GLU A 50 -10.62 -1.78 -20.28
N LYS A 51 -11.93 -1.86 -20.07
CA LYS A 51 -12.78 -0.70 -19.80
C LYS A 51 -12.19 -0.02 -18.57
N ALA A 52 -11.30 0.94 -18.80
CA ALA A 52 -10.93 1.90 -17.79
C ALA A 52 -12.20 2.71 -17.46
N GLU A 53 -12.91 2.29 -16.44
CA GLU A 53 -13.98 3.09 -15.88
C GLU A 53 -13.40 4.46 -15.52
N PRO A 54 -14.11 5.56 -15.80
CA PRO A 54 -13.62 6.89 -15.49
C PRO A 54 -13.33 6.95 -13.99
N LYS A 55 -12.08 7.24 -13.62
CA LYS A 55 -11.65 7.35 -12.23
C LYS A 55 -12.50 8.41 -11.55
N LYS A 56 -13.38 7.97 -10.66
CA LYS A 56 -14.25 8.84 -9.89
C LYS A 56 -13.40 9.82 -9.07
N ILE A 57 -13.77 11.11 -9.11
CA ILE A 57 -13.11 12.13 -8.29
C ILE A 57 -13.81 12.18 -6.94
N TYR A 58 -13.06 11.97 -5.87
CA TYR A 58 -13.53 12.04 -4.49
C TYR A 58 -13.20 13.40 -3.90
N LYS A 59 -14.19 14.05 -3.27
CA LYS A 59 -14.04 15.39 -2.69
C LYS A 59 -13.81 15.37 -1.19
N SER A 60 -14.24 14.30 -0.51
CA SER A 60 -14.12 14.18 0.94
C SER A 60 -13.66 12.79 1.36
N LYS A 61 -13.10 12.68 2.57
CA LYS A 61 -12.73 11.39 3.18
C LYS A 61 -13.94 10.48 3.33
N ALA A 62 -15.10 11.03 3.70
CA ALA A 62 -16.32 10.26 3.88
C ALA A 62 -16.75 9.53 2.60
N GLU A 63 -16.64 10.17 1.43
CA GLU A 63 -16.92 9.54 0.14
C GLU A 63 -15.97 8.36 -0.13
N VAL A 64 -14.69 8.51 0.22
CA VAL A 64 -13.70 7.43 0.07
C VAL A 64 -14.01 6.29 1.02
N VAL A 65 -14.38 6.58 2.26
CA VAL A 65 -14.77 5.57 3.27
C VAL A 65 -16.01 4.81 2.82
N GLU A 66 -17.01 5.48 2.29
CA GLU A 66 -18.21 4.82 1.73
C GLU A 66 -17.84 3.88 0.59
N ARG A 67 -17.00 4.32 -0.34
CA ARG A 67 -16.56 3.48 -1.46
C ARG A 67 -15.74 2.29 -0.99
N ILE A 68 -14.79 2.49 -0.06
CA ILE A 68 -13.99 1.37 0.47
C ILE A 68 -14.87 0.36 1.21
N LYS A 69 -15.91 0.82 1.91
CA LYS A 69 -16.89 -0.02 2.57
C LYS A 69 -17.70 -0.84 1.57
N GLU A 70 -18.18 -0.21 0.49
CA GLU A 70 -18.88 -0.91 -0.58
C GLU A 70 -18.06 -2.06 -1.16
N ILE A 71 -16.80 -1.79 -1.54
CA ILE A 71 -15.93 -2.80 -2.13
C ILE A 71 -15.42 -3.84 -1.12
N ALA A 72 -15.29 -3.48 0.16
CA ALA A 72 -14.91 -4.42 1.21
C ALA A 72 -15.98 -5.48 1.47
N HIS A 73 -17.25 -5.14 1.26
CA HIS A 73 -18.41 -6.00 1.47
C HIS A 73 -19.06 -6.49 0.17
N ALA A 74 -18.50 -6.14 -0.99
CA ALA A 74 -18.94 -6.65 -2.28
C ALA A 74 -18.74 -8.17 -2.38
N GLU A 75 -19.46 -8.80 -3.28
CA GLU A 75 -19.36 -10.25 -3.52
C GLU A 75 -17.96 -10.63 -4.00
N GLU A 76 -17.41 -9.85 -4.92
CA GLU A 76 -16.05 -10.03 -5.41
C GLU A 76 -15.02 -9.33 -4.52
N VAL A 77 -13.84 -9.94 -4.42
CA VAL A 77 -12.71 -9.30 -3.73
C VAL A 77 -12.19 -8.16 -4.58
N PRO A 78 -12.06 -6.93 -4.02
CA PRO A 78 -11.69 -5.76 -4.80
C PRO A 78 -10.29 -5.88 -5.41
N GLN A 79 -10.12 -5.26 -6.58
CA GLN A 79 -8.84 -5.18 -7.28
C GLN A 79 -7.83 -4.41 -6.43
N LYS A 80 -6.57 -4.85 -6.48
CA LYS A 80 -5.48 -4.21 -5.74
C LYS A 80 -5.32 -2.73 -6.14
N ASP A 81 -5.41 -2.44 -7.43
CA ASP A 81 -5.20 -1.10 -7.97
C ASP A 81 -6.29 -0.12 -7.52
N GLU A 82 -7.55 -0.56 -7.44
CA GLU A 82 -8.64 0.24 -6.90
C GLU A 82 -8.43 0.56 -5.42
N VAL A 83 -8.03 -0.42 -4.62
CA VAL A 83 -7.77 -0.24 -3.19
C VAL A 83 -6.59 0.69 -2.96
N GLU A 84 -5.50 0.56 -3.69
CA GLU A 84 -4.34 1.44 -3.60
C GLU A 84 -4.68 2.87 -4.04
N PHE A 85 -5.49 3.03 -5.06
CA PHE A 85 -5.98 4.32 -5.51
C PHE A 85 -6.83 5.02 -4.44
N LEU A 86 -7.80 4.33 -3.85
CA LEU A 86 -8.63 4.85 -2.77
C LEU A 86 -7.80 5.21 -1.54
N LYS A 87 -6.83 4.38 -1.19
CA LYS A 87 -5.90 4.63 -0.10
C LYS A 87 -5.10 5.91 -0.32
N THR A 88 -4.55 6.10 -1.51
CA THR A 88 -3.79 7.30 -1.88
C THR A 88 -4.64 8.55 -1.75
N ILE A 89 -5.88 8.52 -2.26
CA ILE A 89 -6.80 9.66 -2.17
C ILE A 89 -7.18 9.93 -0.72
N PHE A 90 -7.51 8.91 0.05
CA PHE A 90 -7.88 9.06 1.45
C PHE A 90 -6.79 9.77 2.24
N TYR A 91 -5.55 9.28 2.17
CA TYR A 91 -4.44 9.88 2.91
C TYR A 91 -4.08 11.29 2.41
N LYS A 92 -4.22 11.57 1.13
CA LYS A 92 -4.05 12.92 0.60
C LYS A 92 -5.04 13.90 1.22
N LEU A 93 -6.31 13.53 1.28
CA LEU A 93 -7.36 14.35 1.91
C LEU A 93 -7.17 14.45 3.42
N HIS A 94 -6.80 13.35 4.07
CA HIS A 94 -6.55 13.28 5.50
C HIS A 94 -5.41 14.20 5.93
N PHE A 95 -4.27 14.17 5.23
CA PHE A 95 -3.15 15.04 5.54
C PHE A 95 -3.44 16.51 5.27
N ALA A 96 -4.15 16.82 4.19
CA ALA A 96 -4.58 18.20 3.92
C ALA A 96 -5.50 18.75 5.02
N GLU A 97 -6.40 17.93 5.52
CA GLU A 97 -7.30 18.31 6.63
C GLU A 97 -6.52 18.51 7.94
N ARG A 98 -5.59 17.60 8.26
CA ARG A 98 -4.72 17.74 9.44
C ARG A 98 -3.82 18.97 9.38
N GLU A 99 -3.30 19.29 8.22
CA GLU A 99 -2.52 20.50 8.01
C GLU A 99 -3.37 21.76 8.20
N ALA A 100 -4.60 21.76 7.68
CA ALA A 100 -5.53 22.86 7.85
C ALA A 100 -5.95 23.04 9.33
N GLU A 101 -6.22 21.96 10.06
CA GLU A 101 -6.54 21.99 11.47
C GLU A 101 -5.38 22.54 12.31
N MET A 102 -4.17 22.08 12.06
CA MET A 102 -2.97 22.56 12.75
C MET A 102 -2.74 24.04 12.47
N LYS A 103 -2.87 24.46 11.21
CA LYS A 103 -2.75 25.86 10.82
C LYS A 103 -3.79 26.73 11.54
N ALA A 104 -5.05 26.30 11.55
CA ALA A 104 -6.12 27.03 12.25
C ALA A 104 -5.84 27.15 13.75
N TYR A 105 -5.31 26.10 14.38
CA TYR A 105 -4.92 26.11 15.78
C TYR A 105 -3.81 27.13 16.06
N LEU A 106 -2.78 27.18 15.22
CA LEU A 106 -1.67 28.13 15.33
C LEU A 106 -2.13 29.56 15.06
N ASP A 107 -2.96 29.79 14.06
CA ASP A 107 -3.52 31.10 13.71
C ASP A 107 -4.39 31.68 14.87
N ASN A 108 -5.00 30.81 15.68
CA ASN A 108 -5.73 31.17 16.89
C ASN A 108 -4.83 31.37 18.13
N GLY A 109 -3.49 31.33 17.97
CA GLY A 109 -2.53 31.52 19.02
C GLY A 109 -2.22 30.27 19.85
N GLY A 110 -2.50 29.11 19.34
CA GLY A 110 -2.14 27.83 19.95
C GLY A 110 -0.63 27.59 19.97
N ASP A 111 -0.14 26.96 21.03
CA ASP A 111 1.26 26.55 21.15
C ASP A 111 1.51 25.28 20.33
N PRO A 112 2.48 25.30 19.40
CA PRO A 112 2.83 24.11 18.61
C PRO A 112 3.18 22.87 19.45
N ALA A 113 3.79 23.08 20.61
CA ALA A 113 4.16 22.00 21.54
C ALA A 113 2.95 21.38 22.28
N ALA A 114 1.86 22.12 22.36
CA ALA A 114 0.62 21.70 23.04
C ALA A 114 -0.43 21.15 22.05
N TYR A 115 -0.15 21.17 20.73
CA TYR A 115 -1.07 20.65 19.75
C TYR A 115 -1.27 19.14 19.90
N GLN A 116 -2.51 18.74 20.04
CA GLN A 116 -2.89 17.33 20.08
C GLN A 116 -3.75 17.00 18.88
N VAL A 117 -3.35 15.94 18.17
CA VAL A 117 -4.11 15.42 17.04
C VAL A 117 -5.42 14.83 17.55
N GLN A 118 -6.53 15.33 17.03
CA GLN A 118 -7.85 14.82 17.39
C GLN A 118 -8.11 13.43 16.77
N PRO A 119 -8.85 12.55 17.47
CA PRO A 119 -9.30 11.29 16.92
C PRO A 119 -10.13 11.52 15.64
N ASP A 120 -9.92 10.70 14.65
CA ASP A 120 -10.62 10.78 13.37
C ASP A 120 -11.43 9.51 13.13
N ALA A 121 -12.74 9.62 13.19
CA ALA A 121 -13.65 8.50 12.97
C ALA A 121 -13.58 7.97 11.53
N ASP A 122 -13.32 8.81 10.55
CA ASP A 122 -13.18 8.41 9.16
C ASP A 122 -11.89 7.61 8.94
N GLU A 123 -10.81 7.97 9.62
CA GLU A 123 -9.56 7.21 9.60
C GLU A 123 -9.73 5.84 10.23
N ASP A 124 -10.40 5.75 11.36
CA ASP A 124 -10.67 4.50 12.05
C ASP A 124 -11.56 3.58 11.20
N ALA A 125 -12.62 4.12 10.61
CA ALA A 125 -13.48 3.39 9.69
C ALA A 125 -12.72 2.90 8.44
N PHE A 126 -11.90 3.76 7.85
CA PHE A 126 -11.07 3.39 6.70
C PHE A 126 -10.10 2.25 7.03
N LYS A 127 -9.41 2.33 8.15
CA LYS A 127 -8.50 1.26 8.61
C LYS A 127 -9.23 -0.06 8.86
N ALA A 128 -10.43 -0.02 9.44
CA ALA A 128 -11.24 -1.20 9.68
C ALA A 128 -11.65 -1.88 8.37
N GLU A 129 -12.12 -1.12 7.38
CA GLU A 129 -12.51 -1.68 6.08
C GLU A 129 -11.29 -2.19 5.28
N MET A 130 -10.15 -1.52 5.38
CA MET A 130 -8.90 -2.00 4.78
C MET A 130 -8.44 -3.34 5.39
N ALA A 131 -8.66 -3.54 6.69
CA ALA A 131 -8.35 -4.81 7.35
C ALA A 131 -9.26 -5.94 6.83
N ILE A 132 -10.54 -5.67 6.60
CA ILE A 132 -11.49 -6.63 6.02
C ILE A 132 -11.04 -7.03 4.59
N ILE A 133 -10.67 -6.06 3.76
CA ILE A 133 -10.17 -6.33 2.40
C ILE A 133 -8.91 -7.19 2.45
N LYS A 134 -7.98 -6.87 3.33
CA LYS A 134 -6.74 -7.62 3.50
C LYS A 134 -7.01 -9.09 3.90
N GLU A 135 -7.92 -9.31 4.83
CA GLU A 135 -8.33 -10.65 5.27
C GLU A 135 -8.99 -11.44 4.13
N ARG A 136 -9.92 -10.83 3.41
CA ARG A 136 -10.58 -11.45 2.25
C ARG A 136 -9.60 -11.85 1.16
N ARG A 137 -8.62 -11.00 0.87
CA ARG A 137 -7.55 -11.31 -0.09
C ARG A 137 -6.66 -12.46 0.36
N ALA A 138 -6.28 -12.47 1.63
CA ALA A 138 -5.48 -13.54 2.19
C ALA A 138 -6.19 -14.89 2.10
N LYS A 139 -7.48 -14.90 2.40
CA LYS A 139 -8.33 -16.09 2.29
C LYS A 139 -8.47 -16.56 0.84
N GLN A 140 -8.72 -15.64 -0.09
CA GLN A 140 -8.79 -15.97 -1.52
C GLN A 140 -7.47 -16.56 -2.03
N PHE A 141 -6.34 -16.00 -1.62
CA PHE A 141 -5.03 -16.51 -1.98
C PHE A 141 -4.80 -17.92 -1.42
N GLU A 142 -5.17 -18.17 -0.17
CA GLU A 142 -5.08 -19.50 0.44
C GLU A 142 -5.93 -20.55 -0.29
N GLU A 143 -7.17 -20.18 -0.65
CA GLU A 143 -8.06 -21.04 -1.42
C GLU A 143 -7.48 -21.36 -2.81
N GLN A 144 -6.92 -20.36 -3.49
CA GLN A 144 -6.25 -20.57 -4.77
C GLN A 144 -5.03 -21.49 -4.66
N GLU A 145 -4.22 -21.32 -3.62
CA GLU A 145 -3.06 -22.19 -3.38
C GLU A 145 -3.48 -23.64 -3.09
N LYS A 146 -4.52 -23.85 -2.29
CA LYS A 146 -5.08 -25.20 -2.07
C LYS A 146 -5.54 -25.82 -3.39
N LEU A 147 -6.27 -25.06 -4.21
CA LEU A 147 -6.75 -25.55 -5.51
C LEU A 147 -5.60 -25.91 -6.46
N LYS A 148 -4.54 -25.10 -6.47
CA LYS A 148 -3.32 -25.40 -7.25
C LYS A 148 -2.65 -26.68 -6.79
N GLN A 149 -2.52 -26.87 -5.48
CA GLN A 149 -1.92 -28.08 -4.90
C GLN A 149 -2.76 -29.34 -5.22
N GLU A 150 -4.07 -29.25 -5.09
CA GLU A 150 -4.98 -30.33 -5.45
C GLU A 150 -4.88 -30.69 -6.94
N ASN A 151 -4.85 -29.68 -7.80
CA ASN A 151 -4.69 -29.89 -9.24
C ASN A 151 -3.33 -30.49 -9.59
N LEU A 152 -2.26 -30.06 -8.91
CA LEU A 152 -0.94 -30.65 -9.07
C LEU A 152 -0.95 -32.12 -8.69
N LYS A 153 -1.54 -32.45 -7.53
CA LYS A 153 -1.67 -33.83 -7.06
C LYS A 153 -2.43 -34.69 -8.06
N LYS A 154 -3.57 -34.23 -8.56
CA LYS A 154 -4.37 -34.93 -9.60
C LYS A 154 -3.54 -35.19 -10.87
N LYS A 155 -2.76 -34.20 -11.31
CA LYS A 155 -1.86 -34.35 -12.47
C LYS A 155 -0.77 -35.38 -12.23
N LEU A 156 -0.16 -35.37 -11.07
CA LEU A 156 0.86 -36.35 -10.71
C LEU A 156 0.28 -37.76 -10.63
N ASP A 157 -0.90 -37.96 -10.05
CA ASP A 157 -1.59 -39.23 -9.99
C ASP A 157 -1.90 -39.78 -11.42
N ILE A 158 -2.28 -38.90 -12.34
CA ILE A 158 -2.52 -39.29 -13.75
C ILE A 158 -1.22 -39.72 -14.42
N ILE A 159 -0.12 -38.98 -14.20
CA ILE A 159 1.19 -39.33 -14.76
C ILE A 159 1.66 -40.68 -14.23
N GLU A 160 1.47 -40.95 -12.94
CA GLU A 160 1.82 -42.23 -12.34
C GLU A 160 1.03 -43.39 -12.95
N LYS A 161 -0.29 -43.20 -13.12
CA LYS A 161 -1.14 -44.20 -13.80
C LYS A 161 -0.68 -44.49 -15.24
N ILE A 162 -0.37 -43.43 -16.00
CA ILE A 162 0.15 -43.57 -17.36
C ILE A 162 1.48 -44.32 -17.39
N LYS A 163 2.40 -44.00 -16.46
CA LYS A 163 3.67 -44.72 -16.32
C LYS A 163 3.46 -46.19 -16.01
N ALA A 164 2.56 -46.49 -15.06
CA ALA A 164 2.26 -47.88 -14.71
C ALA A 164 1.68 -48.66 -15.89
N MET A 165 0.80 -48.05 -16.72
CA MET A 165 0.25 -48.68 -17.93
C MET A 165 1.31 -48.88 -19.01
N ALA A 166 2.26 -47.92 -19.15
CA ALA A 166 3.34 -48.03 -20.14
C ALA A 166 4.42 -49.05 -19.74
N THR A 167 4.49 -49.42 -18.45
CA THR A 167 5.51 -50.36 -17.93
C THR A 167 4.94 -51.78 -17.75
N SER A 168 3.62 -51.99 -17.96
CA SER A 168 3.03 -53.31 -17.94
C SER A 168 3.52 -54.08 -19.15
N PRO A 169 4.23 -55.22 -18.99
CA PRO A 169 4.57 -56.06 -20.15
C PRO A 169 3.28 -56.62 -20.72
N GLU A 170 3.07 -56.44 -22.01
CA GLU A 170 2.05 -57.19 -22.74
C GLU A 170 2.48 -58.65 -22.72
N GLU A 171 1.71 -59.49 -22.02
CA GLU A 171 1.74 -60.95 -22.20
C GLU A 171 0.94 -61.32 -23.48
#